data_fdf5a18c4658363a0e90aa91afbed26e
#
_entry.id   fdf5a18c4658363a0e90aa91afbed26e
#
_cell.length_a   1.000
_cell.length_b   1.000
_cell.length_c   1.000
_cell.angle_alpha   90.00
_cell.angle_beta   90.00
_cell.angle_gamma   90.00
#
_symmetry.space_group_name_H-M   'P 1'
#
loop_
_entity.id
_entity.type
_entity.pdbx_description
1 polymer ?
#
loop_
_entity_poly.entity_id
_entity_poly.type
_entity_poly.pdbx_seq_one_letter_code
_entity_poly.pdbx_strand_id
1 'polypeptide(L)'
;MRIYFIVLFLFISGCDNATETKKLTADEQTELKHFINKKKSELVYVKGGTFWMGDFCKKMRNDGPYCSSEKDNKPLHEVELSSYHISKFKVTHEDYGFYLKAMGLPDQYVNENYQKEMLATMTYFDNSPAVVTWTEANNYCSWLGKVTGLPFSMPTEAQWEYASRSRGKYIIIATDDGTWRNNFSTGLGENYATDEDRRIVEKTYGINGSLVHFPVDKYPASPLGLYGMSDNGYEWVIDWYDDEYYKRSVRKDPKGPTNPAIKDEDTGQYFKVLRGGEAPGPGSEVGFTFYRAFRVKDNPYPASTTVRCVVNSPDPIK
;
A
#
# COMPACT_ATOMS: atom_id res chain seq x y z
N MET A 1 27.00 63.73 7.65
CA MET A 1 27.94 62.60 7.51
C MET A 1 27.09 61.35 7.25
N ARG A 2 26.91 60.95 5.96
CA ARG A 2 26.10 59.83 5.56
C ARG A 2 27.00 58.59 5.44
N ILE A 3 26.72 57.58 6.22
CA ILE A 3 27.43 56.29 6.20
C ILE A 3 26.70 55.40 5.19
N TYR A 4 27.37 55.06 4.09
CA TYR A 4 26.91 54.07 3.13
C TYR A 4 27.34 52.68 3.61
N PHE A 5 26.38 51.79 3.86
CA PHE A 5 26.60 50.37 4.03
C PHE A 5 26.73 49.71 2.65
N ILE A 6 27.93 49.25 2.35
CA ILE A 6 28.17 48.40 1.18
C ILE A 6 27.80 46.97 1.57
N VAL A 7 26.70 46.46 1.00
CA VAL A 7 26.36 45.04 1.09
C VAL A 7 27.09 44.30 -0.01
N LEU A 8 28.06 43.50 0.38
CA LEU A 8 28.83 42.61 -0.51
C LEU A 8 28.00 41.39 -0.82
N PHE A 9 27.42 41.28 -2.03
CA PHE A 9 26.79 40.07 -2.52
C PHE A 9 27.88 39.09 -2.97
N LEU A 10 28.10 38.04 -2.18
CA LEU A 10 28.85 36.86 -2.59
C LEU A 10 27.97 36.03 -3.53
N PHE A 11 28.26 36.09 -4.83
CA PHE A 11 27.74 35.13 -5.80
C PHE A 11 28.42 33.78 -5.57
N ILE A 12 27.70 32.83 -4.94
CA ILE A 12 28.06 31.41 -4.96
C ILE A 12 27.46 30.87 -6.25
N SER A 13 28.30 30.58 -7.25
CA SER A 13 27.91 29.83 -8.44
C SER A 13 27.66 28.37 -8.06
N GLY A 14 26.42 28.06 -7.65
CA GLY A 14 25.90 26.71 -7.59
C GLY A 14 25.39 26.34 -9.00
N CYS A 15 25.89 25.26 -9.58
CA CYS A 15 25.28 24.65 -10.76
C CYS A 15 23.92 24.07 -10.35
N ASP A 16 22.89 24.89 -10.45
CA ASP A 16 21.51 24.42 -10.44
C ASP A 16 21.22 23.81 -11.82
N ASN A 17 21.28 22.48 -11.91
CA ASN A 17 20.51 21.75 -12.89
C ASN A 17 19.02 21.91 -12.52
N ALA A 18 18.46 23.06 -12.80
CA ALA A 18 17.02 23.27 -12.84
C ALA A 18 16.51 22.42 -14.01
N THR A 19 16.00 21.23 -13.73
CA THR A 19 15.12 20.49 -14.62
C THR A 19 13.97 21.46 -14.96
N GLU A 20 13.97 22.00 -16.19
CA GLU A 20 12.85 22.77 -16.71
C GLU A 20 11.59 21.92 -16.51
N THR A 21 10.71 22.38 -15.64
CA THR A 21 9.39 21.76 -15.47
C THR A 21 8.66 21.90 -16.79
N LYS A 22 8.54 20.79 -17.54
CA LYS A 22 7.79 20.73 -18.80
C LYS A 22 6.42 21.36 -18.57
N LYS A 23 6.11 22.44 -19.30
CA LYS A 23 4.80 23.08 -19.21
C LYS A 23 3.78 22.17 -19.89
N LEU A 24 2.81 21.69 -19.10
CA LEU A 24 1.74 20.81 -19.59
C LEU A 24 0.89 21.55 -20.65
N THR A 25 0.50 20.83 -21.71
CA THR A 25 -0.50 21.28 -22.67
C THR A 25 -1.88 21.43 -22.03
N ALA A 26 -2.83 22.08 -22.69
CA ALA A 26 -4.21 22.22 -22.19
C ALA A 26 -4.89 20.85 -21.97
N ASP A 27 -4.63 19.89 -22.86
CA ASP A 27 -5.16 18.54 -22.75
C ASP A 27 -4.55 17.79 -21.59
N GLU A 28 -3.20 17.82 -21.42
CA GLU A 28 -2.52 17.22 -20.27
C GLU A 28 -2.98 17.82 -18.93
N GLN A 29 -3.28 19.13 -18.90
CA GLN A 29 -3.84 19.78 -17.71
C GLN A 29 -5.27 19.26 -17.40
N THR A 30 -6.07 19.04 -18.43
CA THR A 30 -7.42 18.51 -18.29
C THR A 30 -7.38 17.05 -17.81
N GLU A 31 -6.54 16.21 -18.40
CA GLU A 31 -6.32 14.82 -17.96
C GLU A 31 -5.86 14.76 -16.50
N LEU A 32 -4.88 15.59 -16.12
CA LEU A 32 -4.40 15.66 -14.74
C LEU A 32 -5.51 16.09 -13.75
N LYS A 33 -6.35 17.06 -14.13
CA LYS A 33 -7.48 17.49 -13.30
C LYS A 33 -8.51 16.37 -13.11
N HIS A 34 -8.82 15.62 -14.16
CA HIS A 34 -9.70 14.43 -14.06
C HIS A 34 -9.10 13.38 -13.13
N PHE A 35 -7.82 13.07 -13.31
CA PHE A 35 -7.09 12.13 -12.47
C PHE A 35 -7.12 12.55 -10.99
N ILE A 36 -6.80 13.81 -10.67
CA ILE A 36 -6.85 14.35 -9.31
C ILE A 36 -8.23 14.19 -8.69
N ASN A 37 -9.29 14.52 -9.44
CA ASN A 37 -10.66 14.41 -8.96
C ASN A 37 -11.04 12.94 -8.70
N LYS A 38 -10.66 12.02 -9.59
CA LYS A 38 -10.80 10.56 -9.39
C LYS A 38 -10.13 10.15 -8.08
N LYS A 39 -8.85 10.48 -7.88
CA LYS A 39 -8.10 10.09 -6.66
C LYS A 39 -8.68 10.69 -5.38
N LYS A 40 -9.19 11.91 -5.41
CA LYS A 40 -9.89 12.53 -4.25
C LYS A 40 -11.21 11.82 -3.95
N SER A 41 -11.98 11.45 -4.96
CA SER A 41 -13.27 10.74 -4.78
C SER A 41 -13.11 9.30 -4.27
N GLU A 42 -11.94 8.72 -4.43
CA GLU A 42 -11.58 7.37 -3.93
C GLU A 42 -11.05 7.37 -2.49
N LEU A 43 -11.02 8.51 -1.82
CA LEU A 43 -10.57 8.60 -0.44
C LEU A 43 -11.68 8.21 0.55
N VAL A 44 -11.37 7.31 1.45
CA VAL A 44 -12.23 6.90 2.56
C VAL A 44 -11.74 7.57 3.83
N TYR A 45 -12.60 8.34 4.51
CA TYR A 45 -12.28 8.94 5.80
C TYR A 45 -12.27 7.89 6.90
N VAL A 46 -11.16 7.80 7.61
CA VAL A 46 -10.96 6.91 8.75
C VAL A 46 -10.89 7.75 10.02
N LYS A 47 -11.99 7.81 10.77
CA LYS A 47 -11.99 8.46 12.07
C LYS A 47 -11.01 7.75 12.99
N GLY A 48 -10.09 8.50 13.56
CA GLY A 48 -9.10 8.00 14.52
C GLY A 48 -9.72 7.39 15.77
N GLY A 49 -8.89 6.76 16.56
CA GLY A 49 -9.29 6.10 17.80
C GLY A 49 -8.22 5.15 18.30
N THR A 50 -8.54 4.43 19.37
CA THR A 50 -7.64 3.47 20.00
C THR A 50 -8.02 2.04 19.62
N PHE A 51 -7.02 1.20 19.36
CA PHE A 51 -7.22 -0.23 19.09
C PHE A 51 -6.04 -1.07 19.59
N TRP A 52 -6.26 -2.37 19.64
CA TRP A 52 -5.23 -3.34 19.97
C TRP A 52 -4.59 -3.86 18.69
N MET A 53 -3.33 -3.47 18.41
CA MET A 53 -2.56 -3.85 17.24
C MET A 53 -1.82 -5.16 17.47
N GLY A 54 -1.81 -6.04 16.46
CA GLY A 54 -1.18 -7.36 16.50
C GLY A 54 -2.18 -8.52 16.58
N ASP A 55 -1.68 -9.74 16.84
CA ASP A 55 -2.52 -10.94 16.97
C ASP A 55 -3.44 -10.85 18.20
N PHE A 56 -4.68 -10.43 17.96
CA PHE A 56 -5.70 -10.23 18.98
C PHE A 56 -6.49 -11.50 19.33
N CYS A 57 -6.22 -12.64 18.69
CA CYS A 57 -7.04 -13.83 18.85
C CYS A 57 -7.10 -14.33 20.29
N LYS A 58 -5.98 -14.26 21.00
CA LYS A 58 -5.94 -14.61 22.42
C LYS A 58 -6.92 -13.76 23.23
N LYS A 59 -6.98 -12.45 22.99
CA LYS A 59 -7.91 -11.53 23.65
C LYS A 59 -9.37 -11.79 23.23
N MET A 60 -9.61 -12.04 21.95
CA MET A 60 -10.92 -12.34 21.41
C MET A 60 -11.51 -13.65 21.97
N ARG A 61 -10.65 -14.63 22.29
CA ARG A 61 -11.02 -15.98 22.73
C ARG A 61 -10.89 -16.17 24.25
N ASN A 62 -10.94 -15.10 25.05
CA ASN A 62 -10.82 -15.18 26.52
C ASN A 62 -9.59 -15.99 26.98
N ASP A 63 -8.40 -15.58 26.57
CA ASP A 63 -7.11 -16.24 26.81
C ASP A 63 -6.91 -17.59 26.09
N GLY A 64 -7.66 -17.84 25.02
CA GLY A 64 -7.43 -18.94 24.09
C GLY A 64 -6.10 -18.80 23.31
N PRO A 65 -5.85 -19.69 22.33
CA PRO A 65 -4.62 -19.64 21.54
C PRO A 65 -4.54 -18.41 20.62
N TYR A 66 -3.33 -18.04 20.23
CA TYR A 66 -3.09 -17.13 19.12
C TYR A 66 -3.60 -17.72 17.80
N CYS A 67 -3.86 -16.87 16.81
CA CYS A 67 -4.24 -17.29 15.46
C CYS A 67 -3.03 -17.45 14.54
N SER A 68 -1.93 -16.79 14.86
CA SER A 68 -0.70 -16.86 14.09
C SER A 68 0.41 -17.57 14.84
N SER A 69 1.21 -18.36 14.14
CA SER A 69 2.45 -18.93 14.62
C SER A 69 3.58 -17.89 14.70
N GLU A 70 3.50 -16.81 13.92
CA GLU A 70 4.50 -15.76 13.85
C GLU A 70 4.70 -15.05 15.19
N LYS A 71 5.92 -14.59 15.46
CA LYS A 71 6.28 -13.89 16.71
C LYS A 71 6.29 -12.38 16.57
N ASP A 72 6.52 -11.87 15.38
CA ASP A 72 6.73 -10.47 15.07
C ASP A 72 5.43 -9.62 15.13
N ASN A 73 4.27 -10.26 15.15
CA ASN A 73 2.95 -9.63 15.36
C ASN A 73 2.51 -9.65 16.85
N LYS A 74 3.46 -9.86 17.77
CA LYS A 74 3.28 -9.92 19.23
C LYS A 74 4.34 -9.08 19.95
N PRO A 75 4.06 -8.59 21.16
CA PRO A 75 2.78 -8.70 21.90
C PRO A 75 1.69 -7.84 21.28
N LEU A 76 0.44 -8.20 21.56
CA LEU A 76 -0.71 -7.33 21.36
C LEU A 76 -0.51 -6.06 22.20
N HIS A 77 -0.59 -4.88 21.58
CA HIS A 77 -0.34 -3.60 22.23
C HIS A 77 -1.34 -2.53 21.81
N GLU A 78 -1.55 -1.55 22.68
CA GLU A 78 -2.51 -0.49 22.43
C GLU A 78 -1.91 0.60 21.56
N VAL A 79 -2.62 0.96 20.49
CA VAL A 79 -2.26 2.06 19.58
C VAL A 79 -3.42 3.04 19.48
N GLU A 80 -3.09 4.32 19.50
CA GLU A 80 -4.00 5.45 19.27
C GLU A 80 -3.62 6.13 17.96
N LEU A 81 -4.59 6.28 17.04
CA LEU A 81 -4.38 6.94 15.76
C LEU A 81 -5.19 8.22 15.66
N SER A 82 -4.58 9.25 15.11
CA SER A 82 -5.27 10.42 14.58
C SER A 82 -6.14 10.05 13.38
N SER A 83 -7.15 10.85 13.05
CA SER A 83 -7.96 10.64 11.84
C SER A 83 -7.13 10.87 10.57
N TYR A 84 -7.45 10.15 9.51
CA TYR A 84 -6.78 10.23 8.21
C TYR A 84 -7.73 9.78 7.10
N HIS A 85 -7.31 9.88 5.85
CA HIS A 85 -8.00 9.26 4.73
C HIS A 85 -7.10 8.18 4.13
N ILE A 86 -7.71 7.14 3.58
CA ILE A 86 -7.00 6.06 2.90
C ILE A 86 -7.62 5.83 1.52
N SER A 87 -6.80 5.54 0.53
CA SER A 87 -7.28 5.19 -0.80
C SER A 87 -8.14 3.92 -0.72
N LYS A 88 -9.34 3.99 -1.30
CA LYS A 88 -10.31 2.90 -1.38
C LYS A 88 -9.71 1.66 -2.04
N PHE A 89 -8.91 1.86 -3.08
CA PHE A 89 -8.24 0.85 -3.86
C PHE A 89 -6.72 0.90 -3.67
N LYS A 90 -6.05 -0.19 -4.02
CA LYS A 90 -4.63 -0.18 -4.38
C LYS A 90 -4.43 0.73 -5.60
N VAL A 91 -3.24 1.30 -5.76
CA VAL A 91 -2.87 2.02 -6.99
C VAL A 91 -2.96 1.03 -8.15
N THR A 92 -3.72 1.38 -9.20
CA THR A 92 -3.87 0.51 -10.36
C THR A 92 -2.70 0.67 -11.33
N HIS A 93 -2.50 -0.32 -12.20
CA HIS A 93 -1.52 -0.27 -13.27
C HIS A 93 -1.77 0.95 -14.18
N GLU A 94 -3.03 1.21 -14.53
CA GLU A 94 -3.44 2.41 -15.27
C GLU A 94 -3.05 3.71 -14.56
N ASP A 95 -3.36 3.83 -13.26
CA ASP A 95 -3.03 5.02 -12.46
C ASP A 95 -1.52 5.24 -12.35
N TYR A 96 -0.75 4.16 -12.22
CA TYR A 96 0.70 4.23 -12.17
C TYR A 96 1.31 4.61 -13.52
N GLY A 97 0.79 4.08 -14.62
CA GLY A 97 1.15 4.46 -15.99
C GLY A 97 0.87 5.95 -16.25
N PHE A 98 -0.26 6.47 -15.77
CA PHE A 98 -0.54 7.91 -15.84
C PHE A 98 0.53 8.74 -15.11
N TYR A 99 0.94 8.32 -13.91
CA TYR A 99 2.03 8.97 -13.17
C TYR A 99 3.35 8.96 -13.95
N LEU A 100 3.76 7.82 -14.51
CA LEU A 100 4.98 7.72 -15.30
C LEU A 100 4.94 8.68 -16.50
N LYS A 101 3.83 8.70 -17.25
CA LYS A 101 3.60 9.64 -18.36
C LYS A 101 3.69 11.10 -17.91
N ALA A 102 3.01 11.46 -16.82
CA ALA A 102 2.98 12.82 -16.28
C ALA A 102 4.36 13.32 -15.82
N MET A 103 5.20 12.40 -15.35
CA MET A 103 6.57 12.69 -14.89
C MET A 103 7.61 12.58 -16.02
N GLY A 104 7.23 12.14 -17.23
CA GLY A 104 8.16 11.86 -18.31
C GLY A 104 9.13 10.72 -17.99
N LEU A 105 8.71 9.80 -17.12
CA LEU A 105 9.48 8.62 -16.76
C LEU A 105 9.22 7.50 -17.78
N PRO A 106 10.21 6.63 -18.03
CA PRO A 106 10.00 5.45 -18.86
C PRO A 106 8.98 4.52 -18.19
N ASP A 107 8.34 3.68 -19.00
CA ASP A 107 7.55 2.56 -18.50
C ASP A 107 8.39 1.71 -17.54
N GLN A 108 7.73 0.99 -16.65
CA GLN A 108 8.42 0.16 -15.67
C GLN A 108 9.45 -0.75 -16.35
N TYR A 109 10.70 -0.57 -15.96
CA TYR A 109 11.81 -1.29 -16.55
C TYR A 109 12.10 -2.57 -15.79
N VAL A 110 12.12 -3.69 -16.51
CA VAL A 110 12.58 -4.98 -16.02
C VAL A 110 13.67 -5.50 -16.97
N ASN A 111 14.76 -5.98 -16.39
CA ASN A 111 15.99 -6.29 -17.15
C ASN A 111 15.86 -7.56 -18.01
N GLU A 112 15.13 -8.55 -17.53
CA GLU A 112 15.08 -9.88 -18.10
C GLU A 112 13.74 -10.13 -18.82
N ASN A 113 13.75 -10.86 -19.93
CA ASN A 113 12.51 -11.22 -20.64
C ASN A 113 11.51 -11.95 -19.74
N TYR A 114 11.98 -12.87 -18.92
CA TYR A 114 11.18 -13.57 -17.91
C TYR A 114 10.48 -12.59 -16.95
N GLN A 115 11.19 -11.56 -16.48
CA GLN A 115 10.61 -10.54 -15.59
C GLN A 115 9.56 -9.70 -16.32
N LYS A 116 9.75 -9.41 -17.61
CA LYS A 116 8.75 -8.71 -18.43
C LYS A 116 7.46 -9.51 -18.57
N GLU A 117 7.57 -10.80 -18.87
CA GLU A 117 6.42 -11.69 -18.98
C GLU A 117 5.67 -11.82 -17.64
N MET A 118 6.41 -11.94 -16.54
CA MET A 118 5.85 -12.02 -15.20
C MET A 118 5.11 -10.72 -14.84
N LEU A 119 5.72 -9.54 -15.08
CA LEU A 119 5.10 -8.25 -14.85
C LEU A 119 3.83 -8.08 -15.72
N ALA A 120 3.93 -8.38 -17.02
CA ALA A 120 2.80 -8.31 -17.94
C ALA A 120 1.64 -9.22 -17.52
N THR A 121 1.94 -10.39 -16.94
CA THR A 121 0.92 -11.28 -16.39
C THR A 121 0.27 -10.70 -15.14
N MET A 122 1.07 -10.16 -14.21
CA MET A 122 0.57 -9.56 -12.97
C MET A 122 -0.31 -8.33 -13.24
N THR A 123 0.03 -7.54 -14.25
CA THR A 123 -0.67 -6.30 -14.62
C THR A 123 -1.54 -6.46 -15.89
N TYR A 124 -1.99 -7.67 -16.18
CA TYR A 124 -2.76 -7.96 -17.39
C TYR A 124 -4.02 -7.11 -17.55
N PHE A 125 -4.71 -6.81 -16.46
CA PHE A 125 -5.87 -5.93 -16.45
C PHE A 125 -5.44 -4.50 -16.07
N ASP A 126 -5.84 -3.48 -16.83
CA ASP A 126 -5.45 -2.08 -16.59
C ASP A 126 -5.81 -1.58 -15.19
N ASN A 127 -6.95 -2.04 -14.64
CA ASN A 127 -7.37 -1.72 -13.29
C ASN A 127 -6.94 -2.76 -12.24
N SER A 128 -5.97 -3.64 -12.55
CA SER A 128 -5.30 -4.46 -11.54
C SER A 128 -4.29 -3.64 -10.72
N PRO A 129 -3.89 -4.09 -9.53
CA PRO A 129 -2.86 -3.42 -8.75
C PRO A 129 -1.54 -3.27 -9.51
N ALA A 130 -0.94 -2.09 -9.48
CA ALA A 130 0.40 -1.86 -9.97
C ALA A 130 1.41 -2.62 -9.12
N VAL A 131 2.37 -3.27 -9.77
CA VAL A 131 3.52 -3.93 -9.13
C VAL A 131 4.64 -2.91 -9.01
N VAL A 132 5.02 -2.58 -7.78
CA VAL A 132 5.98 -1.49 -7.50
C VAL A 132 6.94 -1.87 -6.38
N THR A 133 8.17 -1.33 -6.45
CA THR A 133 9.11 -1.31 -5.33
C THR A 133 8.65 -0.31 -4.26
N TRP A 134 9.27 -0.37 -3.08
CA TRP A 134 8.96 0.59 -2.01
C TRP A 134 9.28 2.04 -2.43
N THR A 135 10.40 2.25 -3.13
CA THR A 135 10.80 3.59 -3.59
C THR A 135 9.83 4.13 -4.64
N GLU A 136 9.39 3.31 -5.59
CA GLU A 136 8.38 3.67 -6.58
C GLU A 136 7.04 4.01 -5.92
N ALA A 137 6.58 3.18 -4.96
CA ALA A 137 5.38 3.41 -4.17
C ALA A 137 5.42 4.75 -3.42
N ASN A 138 6.54 5.03 -2.75
CA ASN A 138 6.75 6.28 -2.02
C ASN A 138 6.77 7.50 -2.96
N ASN A 139 7.41 7.39 -4.12
CA ASN A 139 7.46 8.45 -5.12
C ASN A 139 6.08 8.75 -5.68
N TYR A 140 5.29 7.72 -6.00
CA TYR A 140 3.92 7.89 -6.46
C TYR A 140 3.04 8.62 -5.44
N CYS A 141 2.99 8.15 -4.18
CA CYS A 141 2.18 8.80 -3.15
C CYS A 141 2.66 10.25 -2.87
N SER A 142 3.98 10.48 -2.91
CA SER A 142 4.54 11.83 -2.76
C SER A 142 4.19 12.74 -3.93
N TRP A 143 4.16 12.22 -5.16
CA TRP A 143 3.71 12.96 -6.34
C TRP A 143 2.22 13.33 -6.23
N LEU A 144 1.36 12.42 -5.79
CA LEU A 144 -0.05 12.74 -5.50
C LEU A 144 -0.15 13.92 -4.52
N GLY A 145 0.70 13.95 -3.50
CA GLY A 145 0.77 15.07 -2.56
C GLY A 145 1.03 16.41 -3.25
N LYS A 146 2.01 16.42 -4.17
CA LYS A 146 2.39 17.63 -4.94
C LYS A 146 1.27 18.10 -5.85
N VAL A 147 0.66 17.20 -6.64
CA VAL A 147 -0.35 17.59 -7.64
C VAL A 147 -1.72 17.90 -7.04
N THR A 148 -2.05 17.33 -5.89
CA THR A 148 -3.33 17.56 -5.21
C THR A 148 -3.32 18.66 -4.17
N GLY A 149 -2.11 19.03 -3.67
CA GLY A 149 -1.95 19.92 -2.52
C GLY A 149 -2.38 19.31 -1.17
N LEU A 150 -2.61 18.00 -1.10
CA LEU A 150 -2.98 17.28 0.10
C LEU A 150 -1.77 16.50 0.67
N PRO A 151 -1.69 16.25 1.98
CA PRO A 151 -0.56 15.55 2.60
C PRO A 151 -0.62 14.02 2.35
N PHE A 152 -0.52 13.63 1.07
CA PHE A 152 -0.44 12.23 0.68
C PHE A 152 0.89 11.60 1.09
N SER A 153 0.83 10.37 1.54
CA SER A 153 1.98 9.49 1.82
C SER A 153 1.59 8.02 1.70
N MET A 154 2.54 7.11 1.81
CA MET A 154 2.22 5.72 2.13
C MET A 154 1.66 5.63 3.56
N PRO A 155 0.79 4.64 3.87
CA PRO A 155 0.31 4.41 5.23
C PRO A 155 1.45 4.00 6.16
N THR A 156 1.30 4.27 7.46
CA THR A 156 2.04 3.52 8.47
C THR A 156 1.44 2.12 8.62
N GLU A 157 2.21 1.19 9.15
CA GLU A 157 1.74 -0.16 9.44
C GLU A 157 0.47 -0.14 10.32
N ALA A 158 0.47 0.72 11.34
CA ALA A 158 -0.66 0.88 12.24
C ALA A 158 -1.91 1.46 11.55
N GLN A 159 -1.74 2.45 10.65
CA GLN A 159 -2.86 2.98 9.85
C GLN A 159 -3.45 1.89 8.95
N TRP A 160 -2.59 1.11 8.30
CA TRP A 160 -3.03 0.01 7.44
C TRP A 160 -3.83 -1.03 8.22
N GLU A 161 -3.30 -1.52 9.38
CA GLU A 161 -3.99 -2.52 10.19
C GLU A 161 -5.31 -2.00 10.77
N TYR A 162 -5.33 -0.77 11.27
CA TYR A 162 -6.54 -0.14 11.79
C TYR A 162 -7.65 -0.05 10.73
N ALA A 163 -7.30 0.35 9.52
CA ALA A 163 -8.22 0.46 8.39
C ALA A 163 -8.72 -0.92 7.91
N SER A 164 -7.84 -1.90 7.75
CA SER A 164 -8.18 -3.27 7.33
C SER A 164 -9.17 -3.93 8.29
N ARG A 165 -9.10 -3.58 9.56
CA ARG A 165 -9.97 -4.04 10.64
C ARG A 165 -11.18 -3.13 10.88
N SER A 166 -11.59 -2.36 9.87
CA SER A 166 -12.74 -1.44 9.97
C SER A 166 -12.73 -0.62 11.27
N ARG A 167 -11.62 0.10 11.48
CA ARG A 167 -11.27 0.90 12.67
C ARG A 167 -10.98 0.01 13.89
N GLY A 168 -10.08 -0.96 13.71
CA GLY A 168 -9.50 -1.76 14.79
C GLY A 168 -10.41 -2.78 15.44
N LYS A 169 -11.51 -3.18 14.78
CA LYS A 169 -12.36 -4.29 15.23
C LYS A 169 -11.59 -5.61 15.20
N TYR A 170 -12.08 -6.63 15.88
CA TYR A 170 -11.50 -7.97 15.86
C TYR A 170 -11.90 -8.73 14.59
N ILE A 171 -11.42 -8.27 13.44
CA ILE A 171 -11.65 -8.83 12.11
C ILE A 171 -10.34 -9.48 11.66
N ILE A 172 -10.35 -10.80 11.42
CA ILE A 172 -9.16 -11.54 10.99
C ILE A 172 -8.89 -11.34 9.51
N ILE A 173 -9.94 -11.33 8.68
CA ILE A 173 -9.86 -11.20 7.23
C ILE A 173 -10.58 -9.91 6.81
N ALA A 174 -9.92 -9.05 6.05
CA ALA A 174 -10.47 -7.75 5.64
C ALA A 174 -11.35 -7.87 4.38
N THR A 175 -12.38 -8.71 4.46
CA THR A 175 -13.44 -8.88 3.45
C THR A 175 -14.73 -8.19 3.92
N ASP A 176 -15.79 -8.31 3.14
CA ASP A 176 -17.11 -7.74 3.45
C ASP A 176 -17.74 -8.30 4.73
N ASP A 177 -17.50 -9.59 5.03
CA ASP A 177 -18.04 -10.29 6.19
C ASP A 177 -16.99 -10.77 7.20
N GLY A 178 -15.70 -10.53 6.93
CA GLY A 178 -14.60 -10.91 7.83
C GLY A 178 -14.13 -12.36 7.69
N THR A 179 -14.57 -13.07 6.65
CA THR A 179 -14.23 -14.48 6.38
C THR A 179 -13.73 -14.68 4.93
N TRP A 180 -13.11 -15.83 4.67
CA TRP A 180 -12.90 -16.30 3.31
C TRP A 180 -14.17 -16.99 2.81
N ARG A 181 -14.82 -16.42 1.80
CA ARG A 181 -16.05 -16.95 1.22
C ARG A 181 -15.87 -17.27 -0.26
N ASN A 182 -16.12 -18.51 -0.63
CA ASN A 182 -16.23 -18.95 -2.00
C ASN A 182 -17.70 -19.24 -2.36
N ASN A 183 -17.97 -19.32 -3.66
CA ASN A 183 -19.34 -19.48 -4.19
C ASN A 183 -19.98 -20.83 -3.81
N PHE A 184 -19.16 -21.88 -3.54
CA PHE A 184 -19.62 -23.23 -3.25
C PHE A 184 -20.25 -23.38 -1.88
N SER A 185 -19.84 -22.57 -0.89
CA SER A 185 -20.22 -22.76 0.49
C SER A 185 -21.49 -21.99 0.90
N THR A 186 -21.80 -20.88 0.25
CA THR A 186 -22.84 -19.97 0.73
C THR A 186 -23.84 -19.49 -0.34
N GLY A 187 -23.50 -19.60 -1.63
CA GLY A 187 -24.27 -19.02 -2.72
C GLY A 187 -24.30 -17.48 -2.75
N LEU A 188 -23.51 -16.82 -1.89
CA LEU A 188 -23.45 -15.35 -1.77
C LEU A 188 -22.39 -14.70 -2.66
N GLY A 189 -21.74 -15.51 -3.52
CA GLY A 189 -20.60 -15.07 -4.31
C GLY A 189 -19.27 -15.11 -3.54
N GLU A 190 -18.20 -14.90 -4.28
CA GLU A 190 -16.83 -14.91 -3.76
C GLU A 190 -16.47 -13.53 -3.21
N ASN A 191 -15.57 -13.50 -2.22
CA ASN A 191 -15.06 -12.24 -1.67
C ASN A 191 -13.52 -12.16 -1.67
N TYR A 192 -12.86 -13.08 -2.36
CA TYR A 192 -11.42 -13.12 -2.59
C TYR A 192 -11.10 -13.89 -3.88
N ALA A 193 -9.86 -13.78 -4.39
CA ALA A 193 -9.40 -14.50 -5.58
C ALA A 193 -9.23 -16.00 -5.30
N THR A 194 -10.15 -16.80 -5.84
CA THR A 194 -10.15 -18.26 -5.67
C THR A 194 -9.26 -18.98 -6.70
N ASP A 195 -8.93 -20.25 -6.43
CA ASP A 195 -8.25 -21.09 -7.42
C ASP A 195 -9.10 -21.28 -8.69
N GLU A 196 -10.42 -21.23 -8.56
CA GLU A 196 -11.31 -21.29 -9.73
C GLU A 196 -11.22 -20.03 -10.59
N ASP A 197 -11.21 -18.84 -9.98
CA ASP A 197 -10.95 -17.60 -10.72
C ASP A 197 -9.64 -17.66 -11.51
N ARG A 198 -8.58 -18.18 -10.89
CA ARG A 198 -7.27 -18.32 -11.52
C ARG A 198 -7.28 -19.29 -12.69
N ARG A 199 -7.95 -20.44 -12.56
CA ARG A 199 -8.17 -21.39 -13.65
C ARG A 199 -9.00 -20.83 -14.78
N ILE A 200 -10.02 -20.04 -14.49
CA ILE A 200 -10.83 -19.35 -15.48
C ILE A 200 -9.97 -18.38 -16.29
N VAL A 201 -9.09 -17.60 -15.63
CA VAL A 201 -8.16 -16.69 -16.31
C VAL A 201 -7.20 -17.46 -17.22
N GLU A 202 -6.60 -18.56 -16.75
CA GLU A 202 -5.72 -19.40 -17.56
C GLU A 202 -6.44 -19.92 -18.80
N LYS A 203 -7.64 -20.46 -18.63
CA LYS A 203 -8.43 -21.01 -19.72
C LYS A 203 -8.90 -19.95 -20.72
N THR A 204 -9.25 -18.77 -20.23
CA THR A 204 -9.86 -17.70 -21.06
C THR A 204 -8.82 -16.89 -21.80
N TYR A 205 -7.70 -16.57 -21.16
CA TYR A 205 -6.71 -15.60 -21.67
C TYR A 205 -5.36 -16.27 -22.00
N GLY A 206 -5.14 -17.54 -21.61
CA GLY A 206 -3.89 -18.24 -21.88
C GLY A 206 -2.69 -17.71 -21.09
N ILE A 207 -2.91 -17.04 -19.96
CA ILE A 207 -1.88 -16.49 -19.08
C ILE A 207 -1.83 -17.28 -17.77
N ASN A 208 -0.70 -17.20 -17.04
CA ASN A 208 -0.55 -17.90 -15.76
C ASN A 208 -1.44 -17.26 -14.68
N GLY A 209 -2.58 -17.89 -14.38
CA GLY A 209 -3.54 -17.41 -13.40
C GLY A 209 -3.00 -17.31 -11.97
N SER A 210 -1.95 -18.08 -11.63
CA SER A 210 -1.31 -17.99 -10.31
C SER A 210 -0.56 -16.68 -10.08
N LEU A 211 -0.16 -15.99 -11.15
CA LEU A 211 0.55 -14.71 -11.07
C LEU A 211 -0.35 -13.50 -11.27
N VAL A 212 -1.56 -13.68 -11.83
CA VAL A 212 -2.41 -12.55 -12.21
C VAL A 212 -2.95 -11.81 -10.99
N HIS A 213 -2.91 -10.49 -11.05
CA HIS A 213 -3.71 -9.64 -10.17
C HIS A 213 -5.06 -9.36 -10.82
N PHE A 214 -6.12 -9.41 -10.04
CA PHE A 214 -7.47 -9.12 -10.50
C PHE A 214 -7.78 -7.62 -10.41
N PRO A 215 -8.81 -7.14 -11.15
CA PRO A 215 -9.34 -5.79 -10.99
C PRO A 215 -9.55 -5.43 -9.51
N VAL A 216 -9.15 -4.21 -9.12
CA VAL A 216 -9.15 -3.78 -7.71
C VAL A 216 -10.53 -3.75 -7.06
N ASP A 217 -11.59 -3.78 -7.86
CA ASP A 217 -13.00 -3.75 -7.45
C ASP A 217 -13.76 -5.05 -7.75
N LYS A 218 -13.04 -6.12 -8.14
CA LYS A 218 -13.67 -7.40 -8.50
C LYS A 218 -14.46 -8.01 -7.34
N TYR A 219 -13.95 -7.93 -6.13
CA TYR A 219 -14.58 -8.52 -4.95
C TYR A 219 -15.20 -7.44 -4.06
N PRO A 220 -16.16 -7.79 -3.19
CA PRO A 220 -16.85 -6.84 -2.33
C PRO A 220 -15.92 -6.06 -1.41
N ALA A 221 -16.27 -4.80 -1.15
CA ALA A 221 -15.56 -3.97 -0.19
C ALA A 221 -15.77 -4.43 1.26
N SER A 222 -14.78 -4.22 2.11
CA SER A 222 -14.91 -4.33 3.56
C SER A 222 -15.98 -3.36 4.11
N PRO A 223 -16.46 -3.53 5.36
CA PRO A 223 -17.44 -2.61 5.95
C PRO A 223 -17.00 -1.15 6.03
N LEU A 224 -15.69 -0.86 5.94
CA LEU A 224 -15.15 0.50 5.84
C LEU A 224 -15.15 1.04 4.40
N GLY A 225 -15.47 0.21 3.41
CA GLY A 225 -15.46 0.59 1.98
C GLY A 225 -14.10 0.41 1.31
N LEU A 226 -13.20 -0.40 1.87
CA LEU A 226 -11.87 -0.69 1.32
C LEU A 226 -11.87 -2.04 0.60
N TYR A 227 -11.17 -2.13 -0.51
CA TYR A 227 -11.10 -3.31 -1.37
C TYR A 227 -9.72 -3.97 -1.27
N GLY A 228 -9.70 -5.31 -1.36
CA GLY A 228 -8.48 -6.11 -1.52
C GLY A 228 -7.43 -5.91 -0.42
N MET A 229 -7.84 -5.66 0.85
CA MET A 229 -6.88 -5.45 1.95
C MET A 229 -6.22 -6.76 2.41
N SER A 230 -6.88 -7.90 2.22
CA SER A 230 -6.35 -9.21 2.62
C SER A 230 -5.78 -10.02 1.47
N ASP A 231 -5.97 -9.60 0.20
CA ASP A 231 -5.56 -10.33 -1.00
C ASP A 231 -5.06 -9.41 -2.12
N ASN A 232 -4.84 -10.00 -3.31
CA ASN A 232 -4.54 -9.29 -4.56
C ASN A 232 -3.24 -8.48 -4.51
N GLY A 233 -2.23 -9.04 -3.89
CA GLY A 233 -0.89 -8.46 -3.71
C GLY A 233 -0.66 -7.85 -2.32
N TYR A 234 0.57 -8.00 -1.84
CA TYR A 234 1.03 -7.33 -0.62
C TYR A 234 1.06 -5.82 -0.81
N GLU A 235 0.89 -5.07 0.27
CA GLU A 235 0.95 -3.61 0.26
C GLU A 235 2.13 -3.09 1.07
N TRP A 236 2.93 -2.22 0.44
CA TRP A 236 3.97 -1.49 1.11
C TRP A 236 3.40 -0.51 2.14
N VAL A 237 4.06 -0.45 3.30
CA VAL A 237 3.87 0.63 4.27
C VAL A 237 5.20 1.38 4.49
N ILE A 238 5.15 2.53 5.16
CA ILE A 238 6.34 3.36 5.34
C ILE A 238 7.36 2.76 6.31
N ASP A 239 6.91 1.90 7.21
CA ASP A 239 7.66 1.38 8.35
C ASP A 239 8.85 0.50 7.93
N TRP A 240 9.97 0.63 8.64
CA TRP A 240 11.03 -0.36 8.59
C TRP A 240 10.57 -1.63 9.30
N TYR A 241 10.97 -2.78 8.77
CA TYR A 241 10.70 -4.05 9.43
C TYR A 241 11.65 -4.27 10.61
N ASP A 242 11.06 -4.70 11.72
CA ASP A 242 11.73 -5.08 12.95
C ASP A 242 10.78 -6.05 13.67
N ASP A 243 11.23 -7.28 13.89
CA ASP A 243 10.46 -8.36 14.50
C ASP A 243 10.15 -8.13 15.99
N GLU A 244 10.94 -7.27 16.64
CA GLU A 244 10.81 -6.91 18.05
C GLU A 244 10.09 -5.56 18.27
N TYR A 245 9.68 -4.86 17.17
CA TYR A 245 9.15 -3.50 17.29
C TYR A 245 7.91 -3.41 18.16
N TYR A 246 7.00 -4.39 18.09
CA TYR A 246 5.75 -4.36 18.87
C TYR A 246 5.97 -4.35 20.39
N LYS A 247 7.12 -4.83 20.88
CA LYS A 247 7.50 -4.77 22.31
C LYS A 247 7.83 -3.35 22.80
N ARG A 248 8.11 -2.42 21.87
CA ARG A 248 8.54 -1.05 22.17
C ARG A 248 7.83 0.02 21.33
N SER A 249 6.76 -0.35 20.63
CA SER A 249 5.97 0.58 19.83
C SER A 249 5.46 1.74 20.70
N VAL A 250 5.56 2.95 20.16
CA VAL A 250 4.92 4.10 20.80
C VAL A 250 3.40 3.99 20.63
N ARG A 251 2.66 4.46 21.64
CA ARG A 251 1.20 4.33 21.65
C ARG A 251 0.53 5.22 20.59
N LYS A 252 0.98 6.49 20.44
CA LYS A 252 0.31 7.46 19.59
C LYS A 252 0.97 7.58 18.22
N ASP A 253 0.19 7.38 17.16
CA ASP A 253 0.58 7.53 15.75
C ASP A 253 1.95 6.89 15.42
N PRO A 254 2.17 5.57 15.76
CA PRO A 254 3.44 4.91 15.51
C PRO A 254 3.79 4.89 14.02
N LYS A 255 5.07 5.06 13.70
CA LYS A 255 5.62 5.10 12.34
C LYS A 255 6.72 4.04 12.11
N GLY A 256 6.70 2.97 12.92
CA GLY A 256 7.76 1.98 12.91
C GLY A 256 9.04 2.45 13.61
N PRO A 257 10.10 1.65 13.55
CA PRO A 257 11.41 1.99 14.07
C PRO A 257 11.99 3.23 13.37
N THR A 258 12.61 4.13 14.13
CA THR A 258 13.29 5.31 13.56
C THR A 258 14.47 4.90 12.69
N ASN A 259 15.19 3.87 13.10
CA ASN A 259 16.33 3.32 12.36
C ASN A 259 16.02 1.91 11.90
N PRO A 260 16.45 1.53 10.69
CA PRO A 260 16.29 0.16 10.22
C PRO A 260 17.11 -0.80 11.10
N ALA A 261 16.53 -1.97 11.42
CA ALA A 261 17.14 -2.93 12.33
C ALA A 261 17.67 -4.17 11.61
N ILE A 262 16.90 -4.73 10.69
CA ILE A 262 17.17 -6.04 10.09
C ILE A 262 17.58 -5.85 8.63
N LYS A 263 18.73 -6.46 8.29
CA LYS A 263 19.29 -6.49 6.93
C LYS A 263 19.09 -7.85 6.30
N ASP A 264 18.89 -7.83 5.01
CA ASP A 264 19.09 -8.98 4.13
C ASP A 264 20.58 -9.29 4.00
N GLU A 265 20.97 -10.52 4.26
CA GLU A 265 22.38 -10.92 4.29
C GLU A 265 23.02 -10.91 2.89
N ASP A 266 22.24 -11.20 1.85
CA ASP A 266 22.74 -11.31 0.48
C ASP A 266 22.93 -9.92 -0.16
N THR A 267 21.99 -9.01 0.06
CA THR A 267 21.99 -7.68 -0.59
C THR A 267 22.53 -6.57 0.32
N GLY A 268 22.61 -6.79 1.65
CA GLY A 268 22.93 -5.80 2.65
C GLY A 268 21.90 -4.68 2.81
N GLN A 269 20.76 -4.79 2.12
CA GLN A 269 19.67 -3.84 2.21
C GLN A 269 18.78 -4.11 3.43
N TYR A 270 18.11 -3.07 3.92
CA TYR A 270 17.18 -3.21 5.04
C TYR A 270 15.76 -3.55 4.53
N PHE A 271 15.03 -4.29 5.36
CA PHE A 271 13.65 -4.68 5.06
C PHE A 271 12.64 -3.59 5.41
N LYS A 272 11.63 -3.48 4.55
CA LYS A 272 10.39 -2.72 4.78
C LYS A 272 9.23 -3.66 5.07
N VAL A 273 8.27 -3.19 5.84
CA VAL A 273 7.05 -3.97 6.14
C VAL A 273 6.13 -4.03 4.93
N LEU A 274 5.56 -5.21 4.73
CA LEU A 274 4.47 -5.50 3.81
C LEU A 274 3.26 -5.99 4.60
N ARG A 275 2.08 -5.67 4.12
CA ARG A 275 0.81 -6.10 4.70
C ARG A 275 -0.11 -6.70 3.65
N GLY A 276 -1.18 -7.40 4.09
CA GLY A 276 -2.08 -8.10 3.17
C GLY A 276 -1.54 -9.45 2.71
N GLY A 277 -1.85 -9.82 1.47
CA GLY A 277 -1.42 -11.11 0.93
C GLY A 277 -1.50 -11.17 -0.59
N GLU A 278 -0.70 -12.03 -1.19
CA GLU A 278 -0.65 -12.23 -2.63
C GLU A 278 -1.80 -13.12 -3.13
N ALA A 279 -1.88 -14.32 -2.60
CA ALA A 279 -2.87 -15.33 -2.97
C ALA A 279 -3.33 -16.10 -1.72
N PRO A 280 -3.92 -15.41 -0.73
CA PRO A 280 -4.38 -16.03 0.49
C PRO A 280 -5.65 -16.86 0.26
N GLY A 281 -5.98 -17.68 1.24
CA GLY A 281 -7.20 -18.47 1.23
C GLY A 281 -7.41 -19.23 2.54
N PRO A 282 -8.46 -20.03 2.64
CA PRO A 282 -8.74 -20.82 3.82
C PRO A 282 -7.55 -21.68 4.24
N GLY A 283 -7.16 -21.62 5.51
CA GLY A 283 -6.02 -22.37 6.07
C GLY A 283 -4.67 -21.64 6.00
N SER A 284 -4.59 -20.48 5.36
CA SER A 284 -3.39 -19.62 5.33
C SER A 284 -3.48 -18.49 6.36
N GLU A 285 -2.36 -18.20 7.03
CA GLU A 285 -2.20 -16.98 7.85
C GLU A 285 -1.93 -15.73 6.99
N VAL A 286 -1.46 -15.94 5.77
CA VAL A 286 -1.28 -14.87 4.77
C VAL A 286 -2.62 -14.22 4.49
N GLY A 287 -2.67 -12.89 4.54
CA GLY A 287 -3.90 -12.13 4.40
C GLY A 287 -4.63 -11.87 5.72
N PHE A 288 -4.20 -12.43 6.86
CA PHE A 288 -4.71 -11.99 8.15
C PHE A 288 -4.38 -10.51 8.38
N THR A 289 -5.32 -9.77 8.94
CA THR A 289 -5.17 -8.32 9.16
C THR A 289 -3.99 -7.95 10.06
N PHE A 290 -3.47 -8.87 10.84
CA PHE A 290 -2.29 -8.75 11.68
C PHE A 290 -1.08 -9.54 11.17
N TYR A 291 -1.17 -10.18 10.00
CA TYR A 291 -0.01 -10.81 9.35
C TYR A 291 0.98 -9.74 8.88
N ARG A 292 2.26 -9.97 9.15
CA ARG A 292 3.37 -9.11 8.74
C ARG A 292 4.25 -9.87 7.77
N ALA A 293 4.50 -9.27 6.63
CA ALA A 293 5.54 -9.72 5.72
C ALA A 293 6.60 -8.61 5.59
N PHE A 294 7.72 -8.93 4.98
CA PHE A 294 8.80 -7.98 4.75
C PHE A 294 9.57 -8.30 3.49
N ARG A 295 10.18 -7.27 2.91
CA ARG A 295 11.04 -7.38 1.74
C ARG A 295 12.02 -6.23 1.70
N VAL A 296 13.18 -6.41 1.03
CA VAL A 296 14.08 -5.31 0.69
C VAL A 296 13.36 -4.28 -0.16
N LYS A 297 13.59 -3.00 0.12
CA LYS A 297 12.78 -1.90 -0.42
C LYS A 297 12.82 -1.78 -1.94
N ASP A 298 13.93 -2.12 -2.57
CA ASP A 298 14.18 -1.94 -4.01
C ASP A 298 14.62 -3.27 -4.64
N ASN A 299 13.85 -4.32 -4.41
CA ASN A 299 14.08 -5.60 -5.06
C ASN A 299 13.84 -5.45 -6.58
N PRO A 300 14.84 -5.75 -7.44
CA PRO A 300 14.71 -5.59 -8.88
C PRO A 300 13.77 -6.63 -9.53
N TYR A 301 13.41 -7.66 -8.81
CA TYR A 301 12.51 -8.69 -9.34
C TYR A 301 11.05 -8.30 -9.12
N PRO A 302 10.19 -8.39 -10.17
CA PRO A 302 8.76 -8.26 -9.99
C PRO A 302 8.29 -9.20 -8.90
N ALA A 303 7.55 -8.67 -7.98
CA ALA A 303 6.93 -9.41 -6.91
C ALA A 303 5.52 -8.87 -6.75
N SER A 304 4.65 -9.63 -6.15
CA SER A 304 3.28 -9.22 -5.88
C SER A 304 3.22 -8.14 -4.77
N THR A 305 4.01 -7.06 -4.95
CA THR A 305 4.08 -5.92 -4.03
C THR A 305 3.44 -4.68 -4.64
N THR A 306 2.46 -4.14 -3.98
CA THR A 306 1.57 -3.08 -4.42
C THR A 306 1.57 -1.94 -3.40
N VAL A 307 0.72 -0.93 -3.57
CA VAL A 307 0.57 0.18 -2.62
C VAL A 307 -0.83 0.77 -2.65
N ARG A 308 -1.27 1.31 -1.52
CA ARG A 308 -2.31 2.35 -1.44
C ARG A 308 -1.79 3.54 -0.68
N CYS A 309 -2.29 4.75 -1.00
CA CYS A 309 -1.85 5.96 -0.31
C CYS A 309 -2.82 6.36 0.79
N VAL A 310 -2.33 7.16 1.72
CA VAL A 310 -3.13 7.85 2.75
C VAL A 310 -2.99 9.35 2.62
N VAL A 311 -3.96 10.09 3.15
CA VAL A 311 -3.87 11.54 3.36
C VAL A 311 -3.94 11.80 4.86
N ASN A 312 -2.88 12.33 5.42
CA ASN A 312 -2.76 12.62 6.85
C ASN A 312 -3.43 13.97 7.18
N SER A 313 -4.75 14.02 7.01
CA SER A 313 -5.60 15.15 7.38
C SER A 313 -6.64 14.70 8.40
N PRO A 314 -6.78 15.41 9.53
CA PRO A 314 -7.76 15.05 10.55
C PRO A 314 -9.20 15.37 10.14
N ASP A 315 -9.37 16.31 9.20
CA ASP A 315 -10.67 16.79 8.76
C ASP A 315 -11.11 16.10 7.46
N PRO A 316 -12.43 15.86 7.25
CA PRO A 316 -12.94 15.35 6.00
C PRO A 316 -12.54 16.23 4.81
N ILE A 317 -12.03 15.60 3.75
CA ILE A 317 -11.70 16.27 2.50
C ILE A 317 -13.00 16.48 1.70
N LYS A 318 -13.21 17.72 1.26
CA LYS A 318 -14.37 18.13 0.44
C LYS A 318 -14.10 17.93 -1.05
#